data_5bc582feecf5fcc53e461959ad92ed73
#
_entry.id   5bc582feecf5fcc53e461959ad92ed73
#
_cell.length_a   1.000
_cell.length_b   1.000
_cell.length_c   1.000
_cell.angle_alpha   90.00
_cell.angle_beta   90.00
_cell.angle_gamma   90.00
#
_symmetry.space_group_name_H-M   'P 1'
#
loop_
_entity.id
_entity.type
_entity.pdbx_description
1 polymer ?
#
loop_
_entity_poly.entity_id
_entity_poly.type
_entity_poly.pdbx_seq_one_letter_code
_entity_poly.pdbx_strand_id
1 'polypeptide(L)'
;DIVLSSGHLNISEIWPLFDEAKKRGVNRLLCNHPTYVIGASLDDITRLVGMGAYIEHSMCMFVQRSKYKFYEPDELDKMIKAAGVDKTILGSDLGQVGNPSPVDGFRGVINICLELGYEENEIRKLISENASRLIGI
;
A
#
# COMPACT_ATOMS: atom_id res chain seq x y z
N ASP A 1 1.57 8.73 -20.26
CA ASP A 1 2.18 8.15 -19.09
C ASP A 1 1.10 7.46 -18.25
N ILE A 2 1.32 6.19 -17.86
CA ILE A 2 0.35 5.35 -17.14
C ILE A 2 0.93 4.85 -15.82
N VAL A 3 0.07 4.51 -14.87
CA VAL A 3 0.44 3.74 -13.68
C VAL A 3 0.22 2.26 -13.99
N LEU A 4 1.23 1.44 -13.80
CA LEU A 4 1.13 -0.02 -13.84
C LEU A 4 1.01 -0.55 -12.43
N SER A 5 -0.11 -1.20 -12.15
CA SER A 5 -0.36 -1.88 -10.88
C SER A 5 -0.06 -3.38 -11.00
N SER A 6 0.46 -3.99 -9.92
CA SER A 6 0.70 -5.44 -9.83
C SER A 6 -0.59 -6.26 -9.88
N GLY A 7 -1.73 -5.65 -9.52
CA GLY A 7 -2.96 -6.41 -9.30
C GLY A 7 -2.73 -7.53 -8.26
N HIS A 8 -3.21 -8.73 -8.56
CA HIS A 8 -3.10 -9.92 -7.71
C HIS A 8 -2.08 -10.95 -8.22
N LEU A 9 -1.09 -10.53 -9.00
CA LEU A 9 -0.01 -11.42 -9.42
C LEU A 9 0.84 -11.85 -8.23
N ASN A 10 1.38 -13.06 -8.27
CA ASN A 10 2.34 -13.50 -7.26
C ASN A 10 3.64 -12.69 -7.36
N ILE A 11 4.35 -12.54 -6.25
CA ILE A 11 5.60 -11.77 -6.21
C ILE A 11 6.61 -12.23 -7.27
N SER A 12 6.68 -13.53 -7.56
CA SER A 12 7.57 -14.08 -8.60
C SER A 12 7.23 -13.61 -10.02
N GLU A 13 5.98 -13.23 -10.26
CA GLU A 13 5.49 -12.71 -11.55
C GLU A 13 5.66 -11.18 -11.63
N ILE A 14 5.62 -10.49 -10.48
CA ILE A 14 5.77 -9.03 -10.41
C ILE A 14 7.19 -8.61 -10.80
N TRP A 15 8.22 -9.36 -10.41
CA TRP A 15 9.60 -9.05 -10.76
C TRP A 15 9.80 -8.89 -12.27
N PRO A 16 9.55 -9.90 -13.11
CA PRO A 16 9.70 -9.76 -14.55
C PRO A 16 8.74 -8.73 -15.16
N LEU A 17 7.53 -8.58 -14.61
CA LEU A 17 6.57 -7.58 -15.09
C LEU A 17 7.11 -6.16 -14.90
N PHE A 18 7.59 -5.81 -13.71
CA PHE A 18 8.09 -4.46 -13.42
C PHE A 18 9.41 -4.18 -14.12
N ASP A 19 10.29 -5.17 -14.26
CA ASP A 19 11.52 -5.05 -15.04
C ASP A 19 11.22 -4.74 -16.52
N GLU A 20 10.28 -5.46 -17.12
CA GLU A 20 9.91 -5.24 -18.53
C GLU A 20 9.19 -3.89 -18.71
N ALA A 21 8.33 -3.51 -17.75
CA ALA A 21 7.66 -2.22 -17.76
C ALA A 21 8.67 -1.06 -17.78
N LYS A 22 9.70 -1.12 -16.94
CA LYS A 22 10.76 -0.11 -16.89
C LYS A 22 11.55 -0.02 -18.20
N LYS A 23 11.89 -1.16 -18.80
CA LYS A 23 12.56 -1.21 -20.11
C LYS A 23 11.72 -0.52 -21.20
N ARG A 24 10.38 -0.58 -21.09
CA ARG A 24 9.43 0.08 -21.99
C ARG A 24 9.10 1.52 -21.62
N GLY A 25 9.77 2.09 -20.61
CA GLY A 25 9.56 3.47 -20.17
C GLY A 25 8.35 3.69 -19.24
N VAL A 26 7.72 2.62 -18.73
CA VAL A 26 6.68 2.71 -17.71
C VAL A 26 7.35 2.76 -16.34
N ASN A 27 7.39 3.96 -15.74
CA ASN A 27 8.12 4.22 -14.50
C ASN A 27 7.21 4.42 -13.28
N ARG A 28 5.89 4.55 -13.47
CA ARG A 28 4.92 4.68 -12.39
C ARG A 28 4.40 3.31 -12.02
N LEU A 29 5.04 2.68 -11.02
CA LEU A 29 4.76 1.32 -10.59
C LEU A 29 4.03 1.33 -9.23
N LEU A 30 3.04 0.46 -9.08
CA LEU A 30 2.27 0.28 -7.85
C LEU A 30 2.17 -1.21 -7.51
N CYS A 31 2.57 -1.59 -6.32
CA CYS A 31 2.30 -2.93 -5.77
C CYS A 31 1.17 -2.82 -4.74
N ASN A 32 0.02 -3.45 -5.03
CA ASN A 32 -1.13 -3.47 -4.12
C ASN A 32 -0.99 -4.56 -3.07
N HIS A 33 -1.49 -4.34 -1.85
CA HIS A 33 -1.59 -5.31 -0.73
C HIS A 33 -0.55 -6.45 -0.80
N PRO A 34 0.77 -6.13 -0.73
CA PRO A 34 1.85 -7.03 -1.16
C PRO A 34 1.93 -8.31 -0.36
N THR A 35 1.50 -8.30 0.90
CA THR A 35 1.71 -9.41 1.83
C THR A 35 0.63 -10.49 1.75
N TYR A 36 -0.63 -10.14 1.50
CA TYR A 36 -1.74 -11.10 1.60
C TYR A 36 -1.88 -12.01 0.37
N VAL A 37 -2.14 -11.42 -0.79
CA VAL A 37 -2.39 -12.18 -2.03
C VAL A 37 -1.11 -12.42 -2.80
N ILE A 38 -0.25 -11.43 -2.83
CA ILE A 38 0.99 -11.39 -3.62
C ILE A 38 2.08 -12.26 -2.99
N GLY A 39 2.08 -12.39 -1.66
CA GLY A 39 3.06 -13.21 -0.93
C GLY A 39 4.45 -12.58 -0.84
N ALA A 40 4.53 -11.25 -0.90
CA ALA A 40 5.79 -10.53 -0.73
C ALA A 40 6.24 -10.52 0.75
N SER A 41 7.51 -10.75 0.98
CA SER A 41 8.19 -10.51 2.27
C SER A 41 8.48 -9.02 2.47
N LEU A 42 8.90 -8.63 3.67
CA LEU A 42 9.37 -7.26 3.93
C LEU A 42 10.58 -6.89 3.08
N ASP A 43 11.48 -7.86 2.82
CA ASP A 43 12.62 -7.66 1.94
C ASP A 43 12.17 -7.43 0.48
N ASP A 44 11.14 -8.14 0.03
CA ASP A 44 10.55 -7.91 -1.30
C ASP A 44 9.95 -6.51 -1.39
N ILE A 45 9.25 -6.04 -0.35
CA ILE A 45 8.73 -4.66 -0.28
C ILE A 45 9.88 -3.65 -0.45
N THR A 46 10.96 -3.80 0.31
CA THR A 46 12.13 -2.92 0.21
C THR A 46 12.74 -2.93 -1.19
N ARG A 47 12.84 -4.10 -1.82
CA ARG A 47 13.37 -4.24 -3.19
C ARG A 47 12.44 -3.62 -4.24
N LEU A 48 11.12 -3.80 -4.12
CA LEU A 48 10.13 -3.16 -5.00
C LEU A 48 10.24 -1.63 -4.95
N VAL A 49 10.40 -1.07 -3.75
CA VAL A 49 10.66 0.37 -3.56
C VAL A 49 11.97 0.77 -4.23
N GLY A 50 13.02 -0.03 -4.13
CA GLY A 50 14.31 0.17 -4.83
C GLY A 50 14.16 0.21 -6.36
N MET A 51 13.17 -0.45 -6.94
CA MET A 51 12.80 -0.35 -8.35
C MET A 51 12.02 0.93 -8.69
N GLY A 52 11.58 1.70 -7.70
CA GLY A 52 10.79 2.91 -7.83
C GLY A 52 9.29 2.73 -7.59
N ALA A 53 8.84 1.52 -7.25
CA ALA A 53 7.43 1.25 -7.01
C ALA A 53 6.92 1.96 -5.74
N TYR A 54 5.64 2.32 -5.77
CA TYR A 54 4.86 2.61 -4.57
C TYR A 54 4.24 1.31 -4.06
N ILE A 55 4.07 1.23 -2.75
CA ILE A 55 3.45 0.09 -2.07
C ILE A 55 2.11 0.56 -1.49
N GLU A 56 1.04 -0.07 -1.89
CA GLU A 56 -0.30 0.20 -1.36
C GLU A 56 -0.68 -0.87 -0.35
N HIS A 57 -1.08 -0.46 0.86
CA HIS A 57 -1.67 -1.34 1.85
C HIS A 57 -3.17 -1.09 1.94
N SER A 58 -3.94 -2.15 1.72
CA SER A 58 -5.41 -2.12 1.78
C SER A 58 -5.87 -2.09 3.24
N MET A 59 -6.48 -0.96 3.65
CA MET A 59 -6.89 -0.73 5.03
C MET A 59 -7.94 -1.70 5.53
N CYS A 60 -8.71 -2.32 4.63
CA CYS A 60 -9.64 -3.38 5.00
C CYS A 60 -8.97 -4.52 5.78
N MET A 61 -7.66 -4.68 5.64
CA MET A 61 -6.90 -5.74 6.32
C MET A 61 -6.53 -5.39 7.77
N PHE A 62 -6.67 -4.13 8.19
CA PHE A 62 -6.23 -3.63 9.51
C PHE A 62 -7.37 -3.06 10.36
N VAL A 63 -8.42 -2.50 9.73
CA VAL A 63 -9.49 -1.82 10.49
C VAL A 63 -10.44 -2.81 11.15
N GLN A 64 -10.87 -2.46 12.36
CA GLN A 64 -11.85 -3.24 13.09
C GLN A 64 -13.18 -3.36 12.31
N ARG A 65 -13.90 -4.44 12.53
CA ARG A 65 -15.17 -4.77 11.85
C ARG A 65 -15.06 -5.08 10.35
N SER A 66 -13.86 -5.02 9.77
CA SER A 66 -13.68 -5.53 8.41
C SER A 66 -13.70 -7.05 8.41
N LYS A 67 -14.40 -7.65 7.45
CA LYS A 67 -14.37 -9.10 7.20
C LYS A 67 -13.00 -9.60 6.72
N TYR A 68 -12.15 -8.67 6.28
CA TYR A 68 -10.82 -8.91 5.74
C TYR A 68 -9.72 -8.46 6.72
N LYS A 69 -10.03 -8.29 8.01
CA LYS A 69 -9.00 -7.99 9.01
C LYS A 69 -8.13 -9.22 9.22
N PHE A 70 -6.89 -9.15 8.76
CA PHE A 70 -5.89 -10.22 8.87
C PHE A 70 -4.69 -9.81 9.73
N TYR A 71 -4.44 -8.52 9.88
CA TYR A 71 -3.23 -7.99 10.49
C TYR A 71 -3.53 -7.07 11.68
N GLU A 72 -2.58 -7.02 12.59
CA GLU A 72 -2.60 -6.07 13.71
C GLU A 72 -1.80 -4.80 13.37
N PRO A 73 -2.00 -3.69 14.11
CA PRO A 73 -1.34 -2.41 13.81
C PRO A 73 0.19 -2.46 13.71
N ASP A 74 0.84 -3.28 14.55
CA ASP A 74 2.30 -3.42 14.52
C ASP A 74 2.84 -4.07 13.23
N GLU A 75 2.02 -4.86 12.55
CA GLU A 75 2.37 -5.42 11.25
C GLU A 75 2.30 -4.35 10.15
N LEU A 76 1.33 -3.44 10.23
CA LEU A 76 1.28 -2.27 9.34
C LEU A 76 2.52 -1.40 9.51
N ASP A 77 2.94 -1.14 10.76
CA ASP A 77 4.16 -0.38 11.07
C ASP A 77 5.41 -1.00 10.43
N LYS A 78 5.57 -2.32 10.54
CA LYS A 78 6.70 -3.05 9.90
C LYS A 78 6.68 -2.89 8.37
N MET A 79 5.51 -2.98 7.75
CA MET A 79 5.34 -2.83 6.31
C MET A 79 5.64 -1.40 5.85
N ILE A 80 5.14 -0.38 6.59
CA ILE A 80 5.43 1.03 6.30
C ILE A 80 6.95 1.30 6.45
N LYS A 81 7.58 0.75 7.48
CA LYS A 81 9.04 0.90 7.68
C LYS A 81 9.85 0.22 6.57
N ALA A 82 9.41 -0.92 6.06
CA ALA A 82 10.07 -1.59 4.94
C ALA A 82 9.97 -0.81 3.63
N ALA A 83 8.84 -0.15 3.38
CA ALA A 83 8.63 0.67 2.19
C ALA A 83 9.16 2.11 2.34
N GLY A 84 9.12 2.64 3.56
CA GLY A 84 9.28 4.06 3.86
C GLY A 84 7.99 4.85 3.64
N VAL A 85 7.79 5.88 4.47
CA VAL A 85 6.60 6.76 4.43
C VAL A 85 6.38 7.36 3.04
N ASP A 86 7.45 7.79 2.36
CA ASP A 86 7.37 8.46 1.05
C ASP A 86 6.99 7.53 -0.11
N LYS A 87 6.99 6.22 0.11
CA LYS A 87 6.63 5.21 -0.91
C LYS A 87 5.44 4.36 -0.53
N THR A 88 4.82 4.63 0.61
CA THR A 88 3.63 3.92 1.08
C THR A 88 2.36 4.70 0.75
N ILE A 89 1.34 3.99 0.27
CA ILE A 89 -0.03 4.50 0.06
C ILE A 89 -0.97 3.64 0.91
N LEU A 90 -1.89 4.27 1.62
CA LEU A 90 -2.97 3.58 2.33
C LEU A 90 -4.27 3.74 1.55
N GLY A 91 -4.71 2.67 0.90
CA GLY A 91 -5.97 2.60 0.16
C GLY A 91 -7.07 1.92 0.98
N SER A 92 -8.33 2.22 0.75
CA SER A 92 -9.40 1.64 1.61
C SER A 92 -9.67 0.16 1.32
N ASP A 93 -9.77 -0.18 0.06
CA ASP A 93 -10.26 -1.49 -0.40
C ASP A 93 -11.56 -1.91 0.33
N LEU A 94 -12.40 -0.92 0.66
CA LEU A 94 -13.68 -1.06 1.34
C LEU A 94 -14.82 -0.63 0.40
N GLY A 95 -16.04 -0.99 0.77
CA GLY A 95 -17.25 -0.72 -0.03
C GLY A 95 -18.10 -1.97 -0.24
N GLN A 96 -17.60 -3.14 0.17
CA GLN A 96 -18.34 -4.40 0.10
C GLN A 96 -19.41 -4.43 1.19
N VAL A 97 -20.53 -5.10 0.90
CA VAL A 97 -21.65 -5.25 1.84
C VAL A 97 -21.18 -5.88 3.16
N GLY A 98 -21.49 -5.22 4.25
CA GLY A 98 -21.16 -5.68 5.61
C GLY A 98 -19.75 -5.35 6.09
N ASN A 99 -19.01 -4.58 5.34
CA ASN A 99 -17.76 -3.93 5.78
C ASN A 99 -18.03 -2.49 6.23
N PRO A 100 -17.11 -1.87 6.98
CA PRO A 100 -17.15 -0.44 7.25
C PRO A 100 -17.19 0.37 5.94
N SER A 101 -17.74 1.57 6.00
CA SER A 101 -17.65 2.47 4.84
C SER A 101 -16.17 2.87 4.57
N PRO A 102 -15.81 3.23 3.33
CA PRO A 102 -14.46 3.74 3.04
C PRO A 102 -14.05 4.90 3.95
N VAL A 103 -14.96 5.81 4.25
CA VAL A 103 -14.72 6.97 5.13
C VAL A 103 -14.39 6.52 6.56
N ASP A 104 -15.12 5.55 7.09
CA ASP A 104 -14.85 5.01 8.43
C ASP A 104 -13.54 4.21 8.45
N GLY A 105 -13.22 3.53 7.35
CA GLY A 105 -11.93 2.86 7.18
C GLY A 105 -10.77 3.85 7.23
N PHE A 106 -10.85 4.98 6.51
CA PHE A 106 -9.83 6.04 6.56
C PHE A 106 -9.68 6.63 7.96
N ARG A 107 -10.79 6.91 8.66
CA ARG A 107 -10.74 7.36 10.06
C ARG A 107 -10.07 6.33 10.95
N GLY A 108 -10.40 5.05 10.76
CA GLY A 108 -9.81 3.96 11.54
C GLY A 108 -8.30 3.86 11.35
N VAL A 109 -7.82 3.91 10.11
CA VAL A 109 -6.37 3.81 9.85
C VAL A 109 -5.61 5.05 10.28
N ILE A 110 -6.20 6.24 10.19
CA ILE A 110 -5.59 7.46 10.74
C ILE A 110 -5.35 7.29 12.25
N ASN A 111 -6.34 6.79 12.98
CA ASN A 111 -6.19 6.51 14.41
C ASN A 111 -5.09 5.47 14.67
N ILE A 112 -5.04 4.39 13.90
CA ILE A 112 -3.96 3.40 13.98
C ILE A 112 -2.59 4.05 13.76
N CYS A 113 -2.43 4.90 12.76
CA CYS A 113 -1.17 5.59 12.49
C CYS A 113 -0.78 6.53 13.65
N LEU A 114 -1.74 7.26 14.23
CA LEU A 114 -1.51 8.12 15.42
C LEU A 114 -1.07 7.29 16.64
N GLU A 115 -1.71 6.15 16.88
CA GLU A 115 -1.36 5.23 17.98
C GLU A 115 0.03 4.62 17.78
N LEU A 116 0.45 4.39 16.53
CA LEU A 116 1.80 3.93 16.18
C LEU A 116 2.85 5.04 16.24
N GLY A 117 2.46 6.29 16.47
CA GLY A 117 3.35 7.43 16.65
C GLY A 117 3.74 8.16 15.35
N TYR A 118 3.03 7.93 14.24
CA TYR A 118 3.21 8.71 13.02
C TYR A 118 2.71 10.15 13.20
N GLU A 119 3.47 11.12 12.70
CA GLU A 119 3.10 12.52 12.73
C GLU A 119 2.07 12.88 11.64
N GLU A 120 1.35 13.99 11.81
CA GLU A 120 0.31 14.43 10.86
C GLU A 120 0.84 14.56 9.43
N ASN A 121 2.05 15.08 9.26
CA ASN A 121 2.69 15.24 7.94
C ASN A 121 2.99 13.87 7.29
N GLU A 122 3.35 12.86 8.07
CA GLU A 122 3.58 11.49 7.59
C GLU A 122 2.27 10.83 7.19
N ILE A 123 1.24 10.95 8.06
CA ILE A 123 -0.10 10.43 7.78
C ILE A 123 -0.66 11.06 6.50
N ARG A 124 -0.49 12.37 6.28
CA ARG A 124 -0.92 13.06 5.07
C ARG A 124 -0.25 12.47 3.81
N LYS A 125 1.04 12.14 3.88
CA LYS A 125 1.73 11.45 2.78
C LYS A 125 1.09 10.08 2.51
N LEU A 126 0.91 9.28 3.56
CA LEU A 126 0.39 7.92 3.46
C LEU A 126 -1.02 7.85 2.84
N ILE A 127 -1.92 8.79 3.18
CA ILE A 127 -3.33 8.73 2.77
C ILE A 127 -3.68 9.62 1.56
N SER A 128 -2.78 10.49 1.10
CA SER A 128 -3.10 11.45 0.04
C SER A 128 -1.92 11.78 -0.87
N GLU A 129 -0.85 12.40 -0.35
CA GLU A 129 0.19 13.00 -1.19
C GLU A 129 0.92 11.98 -2.07
N ASN A 130 1.22 10.79 -1.55
CA ASN A 130 1.92 9.76 -2.31
C ASN A 130 1.07 9.23 -3.48
N ALA A 131 -0.23 9.08 -3.27
CA ALA A 131 -1.15 8.73 -4.34
C ALA A 131 -1.20 9.83 -5.42
N SER A 132 -1.28 11.09 -5.00
CA SER A 132 -1.23 12.25 -5.92
C SER A 132 0.07 12.27 -6.73
N ARG A 133 1.21 12.09 -6.08
CA ARG A 133 2.52 12.00 -6.77
C ARG A 133 2.59 10.83 -7.77
N LEU A 134 2.05 9.66 -7.38
CA LEU A 134 2.03 8.49 -8.27
C LEU A 134 1.25 8.77 -9.55
N ILE A 135 0.09 9.41 -9.45
CA ILE A 135 -0.75 9.73 -10.63
C ILE A 135 -0.37 11.05 -11.31
N GLY A 136 0.48 11.88 -10.69
CA GLY A 136 1.04 13.09 -11.29
C GLY A 136 0.14 14.33 -11.20
N ILE A 137 -0.57 14.48 -10.08
CA ILE A 137 -1.36 15.67 -9.74
C ILE A 137 -0.88 16.30 -8.43
#